data_6e07ad384388628c7c88f5eb1a29076d
#
_entry.id   6e07ad384388628c7c88f5eb1a29076d
#
_cell.length_a   1.000
_cell.length_b   1.000
_cell.length_c   1.000
_cell.angle_alpha   90.00
_cell.angle_beta   90.00
_cell.angle_gamma   90.00
#
_symmetry.space_group_name_H-M   'P 1'
#
loop_
_entity.id
_entity.type
_entity.pdbx_description
1 polymer ?
#
loop_
_entity_poly.entity_id
_entity_poly.type
_entity_poly.pdbx_seq_one_letter_code
_entity_poly.pdbx_strand_id
1 'polypeptide(L)'
;MTATGGTMANSGTTANSGTGAPEASGEPSAPDTDASGGPAREVPDAEVRRHELAAFLRSRRERITPEQVGLVRGRRRRTPGLRREEVAQLSAVGVTWYTWLEQARDIQVSPQVLDSLARALLLDRSERSHLFSLSGAVDPAPGTQCPSITPALRQMLRRLEPFPACVQNSRYDILAYNRTYGRLLCDLDAVAPEDRNCLILSYTHQDWRESVVDLPAMHRLMTAKFRAAMAGHLAEPSWKALLGRLEAASPEFREVWARHEVVGQGGPTKHFRNARVGLLHLDHTDFWLGPSAGPRMVTYVPADERTRERLERLLALAIGETGD
;
A
#
# COMPACT_ATOMS: atom_id res chain seq x y z
N MET A 1 34.47 17.92 52.40
CA MET A 1 35.54 16.94 52.73
C MET A 1 35.68 16.09 51.45
N THR A 2 36.62 16.50 50.68
CA THR A 2 37.90 15.84 50.32
C THR A 2 37.66 14.59 49.48
N ALA A 3 37.94 14.60 48.25
CA ALA A 3 39.14 14.84 47.46
C ALA A 3 39.63 13.55 46.80
N THR A 4 39.91 13.67 45.52
CA THR A 4 41.14 13.28 44.80
C THR A 4 41.14 11.82 44.32
N GLY A 5 41.44 11.42 43.14
CA GLY A 5 42.24 11.98 42.05
C GLY A 5 42.90 10.82 41.35
N GLY A 6 43.37 10.99 40.14
CA GLY A 6 44.51 10.26 39.61
C GLY A 6 44.37 9.76 38.18
N THR A 7 44.76 10.57 37.30
CA THR A 7 45.47 10.53 36.01
C THR A 7 46.61 9.53 36.00
N MET A 8 46.84 8.84 34.87
CA MET A 8 48.13 8.84 34.16
C MET A 8 48.08 7.97 32.88
N ALA A 9 48.48 8.62 31.83
CA ALA A 9 48.93 8.14 30.54
C ALA A 9 50.23 7.32 30.64
N ASN A 10 50.52 6.48 29.68
CA ASN A 10 51.85 6.51 29.02
C ASN A 10 51.89 5.80 27.67
N SER A 11 52.46 6.48 26.76
CA SER A 11 53.02 6.27 25.46
C SER A 11 54.13 5.19 25.42
N GLY A 12 54.38 4.63 24.23
CA GLY A 12 55.57 3.85 23.95
C GLY A 12 55.66 3.35 22.49
N THR A 13 56.23 4.19 21.65
CA THR A 13 56.83 3.97 20.34
C THR A 13 58.00 2.95 20.43
N THR A 14 58.20 2.09 19.41
CA THR A 14 59.51 1.97 18.74
C THR A 14 59.42 1.10 17.46
N ALA A 15 60.05 1.62 16.44
CA ALA A 15 60.41 1.01 15.16
C ALA A 15 61.51 -0.04 15.30
N ASN A 16 61.62 -0.96 14.34
CA ASN A 16 62.88 -1.16 13.64
C ASN A 16 62.79 -1.99 12.33
N SER A 17 63.52 -1.55 11.39
CA SER A 17 63.99 -1.89 10.08
C SER A 17 64.61 -3.28 9.91
N GLY A 18 64.62 -3.78 8.64
CA GLY A 18 65.58 -4.80 8.16
C GLY A 18 65.16 -5.49 6.86
N THR A 19 65.50 -4.92 5.77
CA THR A 19 66.38 -5.31 4.63
C THR A 19 66.36 -6.77 4.18
N GLY A 20 66.17 -7.01 2.86
CA GLY A 20 66.64 -8.20 2.17
C GLY A 20 65.90 -8.58 0.89
N ALA A 21 66.31 -8.09 -0.26
CA ALA A 21 66.14 -8.76 -1.56
C ALA A 21 67.42 -9.54 -1.87
N PRO A 22 67.48 -10.50 -2.81
CA PRO A 22 67.30 -10.23 -4.23
C PRO A 22 66.74 -11.38 -5.12
N GLU A 23 66.34 -11.01 -6.38
CA GLU A 23 66.51 -11.67 -7.69
C GLU A 23 66.13 -13.16 -7.87
N ALA A 24 65.57 -13.67 -8.93
CA ALA A 24 65.54 -13.34 -10.36
C ALA A 24 64.55 -14.25 -11.13
N SER A 25 64.12 -13.78 -12.30
CA SER A 25 63.93 -14.51 -13.56
C SER A 25 62.68 -15.33 -13.82
N GLY A 26 61.95 -14.94 -14.89
CA GLY A 26 61.16 -15.85 -15.69
C GLY A 26 59.87 -15.29 -16.24
N GLU A 27 59.90 -14.48 -17.30
CA GLU A 27 58.75 -14.33 -18.21
C GLU A 27 58.51 -15.63 -18.99
N PRO A 28 57.26 -15.93 -19.35
CA PRO A 28 56.88 -15.65 -20.72
C PRO A 28 55.49 -15.05 -20.91
N SER A 29 55.40 -14.20 -21.91
CA SER A 29 54.25 -13.61 -22.59
C SER A 29 52.98 -14.43 -22.60
N ALA A 30 51.89 -13.78 -22.21
CA ALA A 30 50.54 -14.19 -22.52
C ALA A 30 49.94 -13.31 -23.65
N PRO A 31 49.03 -13.81 -24.47
CA PRO A 31 48.49 -13.05 -25.57
C PRO A 31 47.41 -12.06 -25.08
N ASP A 32 47.47 -10.88 -25.67
CA ASP A 32 46.43 -9.84 -25.59
C ASP A 32 45.06 -10.43 -25.96
N THR A 33 44.15 -10.47 -24.97
CA THR A 33 42.75 -10.59 -25.22
C THR A 33 42.13 -9.25 -24.85
N ASP A 34 41.94 -8.43 -25.86
CA ASP A 34 41.16 -7.20 -25.82
C ASP A 34 39.70 -7.56 -25.51
N ALA A 35 39.31 -7.48 -24.26
CA ALA A 35 37.95 -7.56 -23.79
C ALA A 35 37.56 -6.19 -23.27
N SER A 36 37.35 -5.26 -24.21
CA SER A 36 36.64 -3.99 -23.94
C SER A 36 35.15 -4.25 -23.74
N GLY A 37 34.79 -4.93 -22.64
CA GLY A 37 33.46 -4.96 -22.06
C GLY A 37 33.37 -3.83 -21.05
N GLY A 38 33.10 -2.62 -21.52
CA GLY A 38 32.71 -1.55 -20.62
C GLY A 38 31.50 -1.97 -19.80
N PRO A 39 31.34 -1.57 -18.52
CA PRO A 39 30.20 -1.93 -17.71
C PRO A 39 28.93 -1.48 -18.45
N ALA A 40 28.00 -2.42 -18.64
CA ALA A 40 26.68 -2.11 -19.16
C ALA A 40 26.11 -0.95 -18.32
N ARG A 41 25.87 0.17 -19.00
CA ARG A 41 25.33 1.38 -18.38
C ARG A 41 23.98 0.99 -17.79
N GLU A 42 23.87 0.90 -16.45
CA GLU A 42 22.58 0.71 -15.79
C GLU A 42 21.65 1.82 -16.23
N VAL A 43 20.66 1.46 -17.03
CA VAL A 43 19.63 2.40 -17.49
C VAL A 43 18.81 2.80 -16.25
N PRO A 44 18.69 4.09 -15.91
CA PRO A 44 17.93 4.49 -14.75
C PRO A 44 16.49 3.95 -14.83
N ASP A 45 15.97 3.42 -13.74
CA ASP A 45 14.61 2.83 -13.66
C ASP A 45 13.51 3.76 -14.22
N ALA A 46 13.70 5.08 -14.09
CA ALA A 46 12.84 6.10 -14.67
C ALA A 46 12.85 6.11 -16.21
N GLU A 47 13.99 5.84 -16.84
CA GLU A 47 14.11 5.78 -18.30
C GLU A 47 13.43 4.53 -18.85
N VAL A 48 13.60 3.39 -18.19
CA VAL A 48 12.89 2.15 -18.53
C VAL A 48 11.38 2.36 -18.46
N ARG A 49 10.87 2.95 -17.36
CA ARG A 49 9.44 3.24 -17.23
C ARG A 49 8.91 4.16 -18.30
N ARG A 50 9.68 5.19 -18.73
CA ARG A 50 9.26 6.08 -19.82
C ARG A 50 9.15 5.35 -21.16
N HIS A 51 10.07 4.45 -21.46
CA HIS A 51 10.02 3.64 -22.69
C HIS A 51 8.83 2.67 -22.70
N GLU A 52 8.57 2.03 -21.56
CA GLU A 52 7.39 1.16 -21.40
C GLU A 52 6.08 1.95 -21.51
N LEU A 53 5.99 3.13 -20.90
CA LEU A 53 4.83 4.02 -21.04
C LEU A 53 4.57 4.40 -22.49
N ALA A 54 5.63 4.79 -23.22
CA ALA A 54 5.54 5.15 -24.63
C ALA A 54 5.08 3.96 -25.52
N ALA A 55 5.64 2.78 -25.28
CA ALA A 55 5.26 1.54 -25.97
C ALA A 55 3.80 1.15 -25.67
N PHE A 56 3.40 1.23 -24.41
CA PHE A 56 2.03 0.96 -23.96
C PHE A 56 1.03 1.90 -24.65
N LEU A 57 1.23 3.21 -24.59
CA LEU A 57 0.34 4.19 -25.22
C LEU A 57 0.21 3.98 -26.71
N ARG A 58 1.33 3.73 -27.43
CA ARG A 58 1.33 3.41 -28.86
C ARG A 58 0.51 2.17 -29.15
N SER A 59 0.72 1.09 -28.41
CA SER A 59 -0.03 -0.16 -28.53
C SER A 59 -1.54 0.07 -28.39
N ARG A 60 -1.97 0.86 -27.40
CA ARG A 60 -3.38 1.15 -27.15
C ARG A 60 -3.98 2.04 -28.25
N ARG A 61 -3.25 3.05 -28.71
CA ARG A 61 -3.66 3.89 -29.84
C ARG A 61 -3.86 3.08 -31.13
N GLU A 62 -2.97 2.15 -31.42
CA GLU A 62 -3.03 1.32 -32.62
C GLU A 62 -4.16 0.28 -32.61
N ARG A 63 -4.63 -0.11 -31.42
CA ARG A 63 -5.74 -1.05 -31.23
C ARG A 63 -7.11 -0.43 -31.53
N ILE A 64 -7.29 0.87 -31.26
CA ILE A 64 -8.60 1.52 -31.26
C ILE A 64 -8.90 2.07 -32.65
N THR A 65 -10.06 1.70 -33.20
CA THR A 65 -10.52 2.27 -34.47
C THR A 65 -11.18 3.63 -34.26
N PRO A 66 -11.15 4.54 -35.25
CA PRO A 66 -11.81 5.85 -35.16
C PRO A 66 -13.30 5.75 -34.79
N GLU A 67 -13.99 4.76 -35.33
CA GLU A 67 -15.41 4.56 -35.13
C GLU A 67 -15.74 4.27 -33.66
N GLN A 68 -14.86 3.57 -32.94
CA GLN A 68 -15.02 3.26 -31.50
C GLN A 68 -15.02 4.52 -30.62
N VAL A 69 -14.40 5.60 -31.09
CA VAL A 69 -14.32 6.90 -30.39
C VAL A 69 -15.15 7.99 -31.06
N GLY A 70 -16.07 7.61 -31.96
CA GLY A 70 -17.00 8.54 -32.62
C GLY A 70 -16.38 9.38 -33.74
N LEU A 71 -15.21 8.99 -34.26
CA LEU A 71 -14.57 9.66 -35.37
C LEU A 71 -14.90 8.98 -36.71
N VAL A 72 -15.03 9.78 -37.79
CA VAL A 72 -15.30 9.29 -39.13
C VAL A 72 -14.02 8.74 -39.79
N ARG A 73 -14.08 7.54 -40.31
CA ARG A 73 -12.96 6.92 -41.03
C ARG A 73 -12.72 7.60 -42.38
N GLY A 74 -11.58 8.27 -42.51
CA GLY A 74 -11.19 8.91 -43.78
C GLY A 74 -10.90 7.88 -44.90
N ARG A 75 -11.32 8.18 -46.15
CA ARG A 75 -11.21 7.30 -47.32
C ARG A 75 -9.79 6.83 -47.70
N ARG A 76 -8.71 7.52 -47.25
CA ARG A 76 -7.30 7.20 -47.56
C ARG A 76 -6.48 6.85 -46.34
N ARG A 77 -7.07 6.19 -45.32
CA ARG A 77 -6.39 5.88 -44.07
C ARG A 77 -5.43 4.69 -44.24
N ARG A 78 -4.13 4.91 -44.02
CA ARG A 78 -3.10 3.86 -44.01
C ARG A 78 -2.86 3.24 -42.64
N THR A 79 -3.30 3.87 -41.57
CA THR A 79 -3.12 3.44 -40.18
C THR A 79 -4.40 2.76 -39.70
N PRO A 80 -4.35 1.51 -39.20
CA PRO A 80 -5.56 0.79 -38.74
C PRO A 80 -6.13 1.42 -37.45
N GLY A 81 -5.29 1.90 -36.56
CA GLY A 81 -5.69 2.53 -35.29
C GLY A 81 -5.83 4.05 -35.35
N LEU A 82 -5.96 4.70 -34.20
CA LEU A 82 -6.01 6.17 -34.10
C LEU A 82 -4.69 6.81 -34.54
N ARG A 83 -4.76 8.00 -35.14
CA ARG A 83 -3.60 8.84 -35.37
C ARG A 83 -3.24 9.62 -34.09
N ARG A 84 -2.01 10.11 -34.00
CA ARG A 84 -1.56 10.94 -32.87
C ARG A 84 -2.40 12.22 -32.71
N GLU A 85 -2.77 12.83 -33.84
CA GLU A 85 -3.63 14.02 -33.87
C GLU A 85 -5.02 13.72 -33.30
N GLU A 86 -5.57 12.55 -33.59
CA GLU A 86 -6.89 12.12 -33.10
C GLU A 86 -6.87 11.87 -31.59
N VAL A 87 -5.84 11.19 -31.07
CA VAL A 87 -5.69 11.00 -29.61
C VAL A 87 -5.47 12.34 -28.91
N ALA A 88 -4.62 13.22 -29.46
CA ALA A 88 -4.36 14.53 -28.90
C ALA A 88 -5.65 15.38 -28.82
N GLN A 89 -6.48 15.34 -29.85
CA GLN A 89 -7.79 16.00 -29.89
C GLN A 89 -8.74 15.42 -28.83
N LEU A 90 -8.88 14.10 -28.77
CA LEU A 90 -9.77 13.42 -27.83
C LEU A 90 -9.38 13.62 -26.36
N SER A 91 -8.08 13.75 -26.08
CA SER A 91 -7.56 13.96 -24.73
C SER A 91 -7.29 15.43 -24.38
N ALA A 92 -7.61 16.36 -25.30
CA ALA A 92 -7.41 17.80 -25.15
C ALA A 92 -5.95 18.18 -24.84
N VAL A 93 -4.98 17.52 -25.47
CA VAL A 93 -3.55 17.81 -25.36
C VAL A 93 -2.94 18.24 -26.72
N GLY A 94 -1.77 18.87 -26.71
CA GLY A 94 -1.07 19.24 -27.93
C GLY A 94 -0.51 17.99 -28.65
N VAL A 95 -0.63 17.93 -30.01
CA VAL A 95 -0.12 16.83 -30.83
C VAL A 95 1.40 16.62 -30.62
N THR A 96 2.16 17.70 -30.58
CA THR A 96 3.60 17.66 -30.35
C THR A 96 3.92 17.05 -28.99
N TRP A 97 3.17 17.45 -27.96
CA TRP A 97 3.34 16.93 -26.60
C TRP A 97 3.03 15.43 -26.52
N TYR A 98 1.91 14.98 -27.12
CA TYR A 98 1.57 13.56 -27.18
C TYR A 98 2.62 12.75 -27.97
N THR A 99 3.17 13.34 -29.05
CA THR A 99 4.26 12.73 -29.82
C THR A 99 5.50 12.54 -28.97
N TRP A 100 5.86 13.53 -28.14
CA TRP A 100 6.99 13.43 -27.21
C TRP A 100 6.77 12.32 -26.18
N LEU A 101 5.55 12.17 -25.69
CA LEU A 101 5.19 11.10 -24.75
C LEU A 101 5.38 9.72 -25.40
N GLU A 102 4.92 9.51 -26.64
CA GLU A 102 5.15 8.26 -27.38
C GLU A 102 6.63 8.05 -27.81
N GLN A 103 7.46 9.08 -27.73
CA GLN A 103 8.89 9.00 -27.98
C GLN A 103 9.71 8.82 -26.69
N ALA A 104 9.08 8.56 -25.57
CA ALA A 104 9.71 8.40 -24.25
C ALA A 104 10.55 9.61 -23.80
N ARG A 105 10.25 10.84 -24.30
CA ARG A 105 10.96 12.04 -23.86
C ARG A 105 10.69 12.31 -22.38
N ASP A 106 11.65 12.93 -21.73
CA ASP A 106 11.53 13.33 -20.34
C ASP A 106 10.60 14.54 -20.17
N ILE A 107 9.31 14.24 -20.05
CA ILE A 107 8.24 15.22 -19.83
C ILE A 107 7.38 14.78 -18.65
N GLN A 108 7.00 15.74 -17.83
CA GLN A 108 6.08 15.46 -16.71
C GLN A 108 4.64 15.39 -17.21
N VAL A 109 3.92 14.38 -16.75
CA VAL A 109 2.53 14.13 -17.12
C VAL A 109 1.65 14.27 -15.88
N SER A 110 0.70 15.22 -15.93
CA SER A 110 -0.21 15.40 -14.81
C SER A 110 -1.25 14.26 -14.73
N PRO A 111 -1.77 13.92 -13.52
CA PRO A 111 -2.81 12.93 -13.37
C PRO A 111 -4.07 13.20 -14.19
N GLN A 112 -4.43 14.48 -14.39
CA GLN A 112 -5.57 14.88 -15.22
C GLN A 112 -5.37 14.54 -16.70
N VAL A 113 -4.17 14.70 -17.21
CA VAL A 113 -3.83 14.34 -18.60
C VAL A 113 -3.84 12.82 -18.76
N LEU A 114 -3.29 12.08 -17.80
CA LEU A 114 -3.35 10.60 -17.82
C LEU A 114 -4.81 10.10 -17.79
N ASP A 115 -5.68 10.72 -17.00
CA ASP A 115 -7.10 10.40 -16.96
C ASP A 115 -7.78 10.67 -18.31
N SER A 116 -7.46 11.79 -18.96
CA SER A 116 -7.98 12.12 -20.28
C SER A 116 -7.48 11.15 -21.36
N LEU A 117 -6.21 10.75 -21.31
CA LEU A 117 -5.64 9.71 -22.19
C LEU A 117 -6.29 8.35 -21.96
N ALA A 118 -6.53 7.97 -20.70
CA ALA A 118 -7.19 6.71 -20.36
C ALA A 118 -8.61 6.63 -20.99
N ARG A 119 -9.36 7.73 -20.93
CA ARG A 119 -10.68 7.84 -21.57
C ARG A 119 -10.60 7.82 -23.10
N ALA A 120 -9.71 8.64 -23.67
CA ALA A 120 -9.53 8.72 -25.13
C ALA A 120 -9.10 7.38 -25.75
N LEU A 121 -8.31 6.61 -25.02
CA LEU A 121 -7.80 5.29 -25.42
C LEU A 121 -8.67 4.14 -24.93
N LEU A 122 -9.88 4.40 -24.42
CA LEU A 122 -10.83 3.40 -23.92
C LEU A 122 -10.17 2.33 -23.05
N LEU A 123 -9.27 2.76 -22.16
CA LEU A 123 -8.53 1.83 -21.29
C LEU A 123 -9.49 1.19 -20.28
N ASP A 124 -9.39 -0.12 -20.15
CA ASP A 124 -10.04 -0.80 -19.03
C ASP A 124 -9.34 -0.48 -17.71
N ARG A 125 -9.88 -1.00 -16.59
CA ARG A 125 -9.35 -0.74 -15.25
C ARG A 125 -7.89 -1.17 -15.10
N SER A 126 -7.54 -2.35 -15.60
CA SER A 126 -6.19 -2.88 -15.47
C SER A 126 -5.20 -2.08 -16.31
N GLU A 127 -5.59 -1.70 -17.50
CA GLU A 127 -4.85 -0.86 -18.42
C GLU A 127 -4.66 0.56 -17.87
N ARG A 128 -5.70 1.12 -17.25
CA ARG A 128 -5.63 2.41 -16.55
C ARG A 128 -4.66 2.35 -15.36
N SER A 129 -4.78 1.34 -14.51
CA SER A 129 -3.87 1.14 -13.38
C SER A 129 -2.43 1.01 -13.85
N HIS A 130 -2.19 0.29 -14.94
CA HIS A 130 -0.87 0.14 -15.55
C HIS A 130 -0.33 1.47 -16.08
N LEU A 131 -1.15 2.28 -16.75
CA LEU A 131 -0.80 3.63 -17.22
C LEU A 131 -0.29 4.52 -16.07
N PHE A 132 -1.03 4.56 -14.96
CA PHE A 132 -0.66 5.35 -13.80
C PHE A 132 0.60 4.80 -13.09
N SER A 133 0.75 3.48 -13.01
CA SER A 133 1.96 2.85 -12.45
C SER A 133 3.21 3.20 -13.26
N LEU A 134 3.15 3.13 -14.59
CA LEU A 134 4.28 3.47 -15.46
C LEU A 134 4.64 4.95 -15.39
N SER A 135 3.66 5.83 -15.22
CA SER A 135 3.89 7.27 -15.11
C SER A 135 4.41 7.70 -13.73
N GLY A 136 4.33 6.84 -12.71
CA GLY A 136 4.63 7.18 -11.31
C GLY A 136 3.61 8.13 -10.68
N ALA A 137 2.49 8.41 -11.35
CA ALA A 137 1.44 9.29 -10.85
C ALA A 137 0.38 8.52 -10.05
N VAL A 138 -0.23 9.20 -9.08
CA VAL A 138 -1.37 8.64 -8.35
C VAL A 138 -2.63 8.78 -9.21
N ASP A 139 -3.37 7.69 -9.43
CA ASP A 139 -4.65 7.73 -10.14
C ASP A 139 -5.68 8.52 -9.30
N PRO A 140 -6.23 9.64 -9.83
CA PRO A 140 -7.24 10.43 -9.11
C PRO A 140 -8.60 9.72 -8.99
N ALA A 141 -8.84 8.70 -9.80
CA ALA A 141 -10.05 7.87 -9.76
C ALA A 141 -9.66 6.38 -9.84
N PRO A 142 -8.90 5.86 -8.87
CA PRO A 142 -8.70 4.43 -8.76
C PRO A 142 -10.11 3.86 -8.60
N GLY A 143 -10.56 3.11 -9.59
CA GLY A 143 -11.96 2.66 -9.69
C GLY A 143 -12.56 2.31 -8.33
N THR A 144 -13.54 3.07 -7.90
CA THR A 144 -14.16 3.11 -6.56
C THR A 144 -14.94 1.87 -6.16
N GLN A 145 -14.83 0.78 -6.90
CA GLN A 145 -15.37 -0.47 -6.39
C GLN A 145 -14.35 -1.06 -5.41
N CYS A 146 -14.68 -0.98 -4.12
CA CYS A 146 -14.23 -1.99 -3.17
C CYS A 146 -14.29 -3.34 -3.90
N PRO A 147 -13.23 -4.15 -3.94
CA PRO A 147 -13.32 -5.49 -4.48
C PRO A 147 -14.55 -6.12 -3.85
N SER A 148 -15.50 -6.52 -4.67
CA SER A 148 -16.71 -7.16 -4.19
C SER A 148 -16.27 -8.33 -3.33
N ILE A 149 -16.79 -8.40 -2.10
CA ILE A 149 -16.50 -9.53 -1.21
C ILE A 149 -17.08 -10.78 -1.85
N THR A 150 -16.23 -11.48 -2.59
CA THR A 150 -16.63 -12.67 -3.35
C THR A 150 -17.04 -13.81 -2.41
N PRO A 151 -17.89 -14.74 -2.84
CA PRO A 151 -18.18 -15.95 -2.07
C PRO A 151 -16.93 -16.74 -1.67
N ALA A 152 -15.93 -16.79 -2.54
CA ALA A 152 -14.64 -17.44 -2.27
C ALA A 152 -13.89 -16.75 -1.12
N LEU A 153 -13.85 -15.41 -1.07
CA LEU A 153 -13.22 -14.66 0.01
C LEU A 153 -13.96 -14.87 1.35
N ARG A 154 -15.30 -14.91 1.34
CA ARG A 154 -16.08 -15.26 2.54
C ARG A 154 -15.80 -16.68 3.01
N GLN A 155 -15.65 -17.64 2.10
CA GLN A 155 -15.28 -19.01 2.44
C GLN A 155 -13.88 -19.08 3.05
N MET A 156 -12.93 -18.32 2.51
CA MET A 156 -11.58 -18.20 3.04
C MET A 156 -11.58 -17.69 4.48
N LEU A 157 -12.30 -16.59 4.75
CA LEU A 157 -12.46 -16.06 6.12
C LEU A 157 -13.00 -17.12 7.10
N ARG A 158 -14.01 -17.89 6.71
CA ARG A 158 -14.55 -18.98 7.54
C ARG A 158 -13.53 -20.10 7.79
N ARG A 159 -12.67 -20.40 6.79
CA ARG A 159 -11.63 -21.44 6.94
C ARG A 159 -10.47 -21.04 7.85
N LEU A 160 -10.31 -19.74 8.11
CA LEU A 160 -9.31 -19.25 9.07
C LEU A 160 -9.74 -19.40 10.52
N GLU A 161 -11.03 -19.68 10.81
CA GLU A 161 -11.48 -19.93 12.19
C GLU A 161 -10.68 -21.07 12.85
N PRO A 162 -10.25 -20.96 14.09
CA PRO A 162 -10.63 -19.96 15.11
C PRO A 162 -9.85 -18.63 15.04
N PHE A 163 -8.95 -18.43 14.09
CA PHE A 163 -8.16 -17.20 14.01
C PHE A 163 -9.02 -16.03 13.53
N PRO A 164 -9.07 -14.92 14.30
CA PRO A 164 -9.84 -13.76 13.89
C PRO A 164 -9.34 -13.21 12.56
N ALA A 165 -10.25 -12.97 11.62
CA ALA A 165 -9.91 -12.41 10.32
C ALA A 165 -11.02 -11.50 9.80
N CYS A 166 -10.62 -10.38 9.18
CA CYS A 166 -11.54 -9.47 8.51
C CYS A 166 -10.95 -8.94 7.21
N VAL A 167 -11.80 -8.42 6.34
CA VAL A 167 -11.42 -7.61 5.18
C VAL A 167 -11.82 -6.18 5.46
N GLN A 168 -10.88 -5.25 5.31
CA GLN A 168 -11.13 -3.82 5.49
C GLN A 168 -10.49 -3.01 4.36
N ASN A 169 -11.04 -1.83 4.07
CA ASN A 169 -10.45 -0.89 3.13
C ASN A 169 -9.49 0.08 3.83
N SER A 170 -8.90 1.01 3.06
CA SER A 170 -7.97 2.02 3.59
C SER A 170 -8.62 3.06 4.52
N ARG A 171 -9.97 3.18 4.51
CA ARG A 171 -10.74 3.99 5.47
C ARG A 171 -11.08 3.25 6.76
N TYR A 172 -10.65 1.99 6.91
CA TYR A 172 -11.00 1.11 8.03
C TYR A 172 -12.46 0.61 8.04
N ASP A 173 -13.24 0.75 6.93
CA ASP A 173 -14.54 0.11 6.84
C ASP A 173 -14.37 -1.42 6.83
N ILE A 174 -15.09 -2.13 7.69
CA ILE A 174 -15.08 -3.59 7.80
C ILE A 174 -16.03 -4.14 6.75
N LEU A 175 -15.48 -4.70 5.67
CA LEU A 175 -16.24 -5.18 4.52
C LEU A 175 -16.73 -6.62 4.69
N ALA A 176 -15.97 -7.44 5.40
CA ALA A 176 -16.32 -8.80 5.78
C ALA A 176 -15.47 -9.27 6.95
N TYR A 177 -15.95 -10.23 7.70
CA TYR A 177 -15.23 -10.83 8.83
C TYR A 177 -15.71 -12.25 9.07
N ASN A 178 -14.91 -13.04 9.82
CA ASN A 178 -15.33 -14.33 10.33
C ASN A 178 -15.94 -14.21 11.75
N ARG A 179 -16.58 -15.27 12.24
CA ARG A 179 -17.28 -15.26 13.54
C ARG A 179 -16.37 -14.86 14.69
N THR A 180 -15.16 -15.39 14.73
CA THR A 180 -14.20 -15.10 15.80
C THR A 180 -13.84 -13.61 15.83
N TYR A 181 -13.62 -12.96 14.67
CA TYR A 181 -13.39 -11.54 14.60
C TYR A 181 -14.61 -10.73 15.03
N GLY A 182 -15.81 -11.18 14.65
CA GLY A 182 -17.08 -10.55 15.01
C GLY A 182 -17.32 -10.47 16.51
N ARG A 183 -16.63 -11.31 17.32
CA ARG A 183 -16.73 -11.34 18.79
C ARG A 183 -15.42 -10.96 19.49
N LEU A 184 -14.41 -10.51 18.74
CA LEU A 184 -13.08 -10.25 19.29
C LEU A 184 -13.05 -9.05 20.22
N LEU A 185 -13.57 -7.92 19.77
CA LEU A 185 -13.51 -6.62 20.48
C LEU A 185 -14.90 -6.10 20.91
N CYS A 186 -15.92 -6.47 20.18
CA CYS A 186 -17.34 -6.20 20.50
C CYS A 186 -18.21 -7.21 19.73
N ASP A 187 -19.52 -7.13 19.88
CA ASP A 187 -20.48 -7.83 19.00
C ASP A 187 -20.71 -7.01 17.72
N LEU A 188 -19.95 -7.34 16.65
CA LEU A 188 -20.11 -6.65 15.38
C LEU A 188 -21.44 -6.93 14.67
N ASP A 189 -22.12 -8.01 15.00
CA ASP A 189 -23.43 -8.31 14.41
C ASP A 189 -24.51 -7.37 14.96
N ALA A 190 -24.33 -6.87 16.18
CA ALA A 190 -25.18 -5.85 16.78
C ALA A 190 -24.90 -4.42 16.28
N VAL A 191 -23.74 -4.20 15.62
CA VAL A 191 -23.39 -2.90 15.06
C VAL A 191 -24.04 -2.75 13.67
N ALA A 192 -24.67 -1.60 13.39
CA ALA A 192 -25.22 -1.28 12.08
C ALA A 192 -24.14 -1.35 10.99
N PRO A 193 -24.44 -1.93 9.80
CA PRO A 193 -23.42 -2.13 8.75
C PRO A 193 -22.65 -0.87 8.35
N GLU A 194 -23.32 0.29 8.31
CA GLU A 194 -22.76 1.60 8.01
C GLU A 194 -21.80 2.12 9.09
N ASP A 195 -21.88 1.58 10.30
CA ASP A 195 -21.04 1.96 11.45
C ASP A 195 -19.88 0.96 11.69
N ARG A 196 -19.82 -0.13 10.92
CA ARG A 196 -18.75 -1.13 11.01
C ARG A 196 -17.45 -0.60 10.45
N ASN A 197 -16.84 0.31 11.17
CA ASN A 197 -15.56 0.93 10.85
C ASN A 197 -14.64 0.87 12.06
N CYS A 198 -13.45 0.24 11.91
CA CYS A 198 -12.52 0.03 13.03
C CYS A 198 -12.10 1.34 13.70
N LEU A 199 -11.93 2.42 12.92
CA LEU A 199 -11.51 3.70 13.46
C LEU A 199 -12.65 4.36 14.25
N ILE A 200 -13.88 4.39 13.73
CA ILE A 200 -15.07 4.87 14.45
C ILE A 200 -15.26 4.09 15.75
N LEU A 201 -15.30 2.74 15.66
CA LEU A 201 -15.54 1.89 16.82
C LEU A 201 -14.46 2.06 17.91
N SER A 202 -13.20 2.25 17.51
CA SER A 202 -12.12 2.47 18.47
C SER A 202 -12.28 3.75 19.30
N TYR A 203 -12.96 4.76 18.77
CA TYR A 203 -13.20 6.03 19.48
C TYR A 203 -14.57 6.12 20.15
N THR A 204 -15.57 5.32 19.72
CA THR A 204 -16.97 5.53 20.14
C THR A 204 -17.61 4.32 20.83
N HIS A 205 -17.17 3.08 20.51
CA HIS A 205 -17.82 1.87 21.04
C HIS A 205 -17.16 1.44 22.36
N GLN A 206 -17.95 1.35 23.42
CA GLN A 206 -17.44 1.07 24.77
C GLN A 206 -16.66 -0.26 24.82
N ASP A 207 -17.29 -1.38 24.41
CA ASP A 207 -16.66 -2.71 24.50
C ASP A 207 -15.37 -2.77 23.68
N TRP A 208 -15.35 -2.13 22.49
CA TRP A 208 -14.15 -2.08 21.66
C TRP A 208 -13.01 -1.36 22.38
N ARG A 209 -13.29 -0.22 23.00
CA ARG A 209 -12.32 0.58 23.77
C ARG A 209 -11.77 -0.19 24.96
N GLU A 210 -12.65 -0.85 25.72
CA GLU A 210 -12.29 -1.64 26.90
C GLU A 210 -11.48 -2.91 26.54
N SER A 211 -11.70 -3.44 25.33
CA SER A 211 -10.99 -4.61 24.83
C SER A 211 -9.55 -4.33 24.40
N VAL A 212 -9.14 -3.09 24.18
CA VAL A 212 -7.80 -2.75 23.74
C VAL A 212 -6.90 -2.42 24.94
N VAL A 213 -5.81 -3.16 25.12
CA VAL A 213 -4.91 -2.98 26.29
C VAL A 213 -4.16 -1.65 26.24
N ASP A 214 -3.65 -1.26 25.07
CA ASP A 214 -2.98 0.04 24.85
C ASP A 214 -3.78 0.88 23.83
N LEU A 215 -4.90 1.38 24.30
CA LEU A 215 -5.80 2.19 23.47
C LEU A 215 -5.14 3.48 22.96
N PRO A 216 -4.39 4.24 23.76
CA PRO A 216 -3.73 5.46 23.30
C PRO A 216 -2.71 5.20 22.17
N ALA A 217 -1.91 4.15 22.26
CA ALA A 217 -0.96 3.80 21.21
C ALA A 217 -1.68 3.36 19.94
N MET A 218 -2.77 2.58 20.07
CA MET A 218 -3.59 2.18 18.93
C MET A 218 -4.23 3.40 18.25
N HIS A 219 -4.79 4.34 18.99
CA HIS A 219 -5.37 5.58 18.46
C HIS A 219 -4.35 6.40 17.68
N ARG A 220 -3.14 6.64 18.24
CA ARG A 220 -2.07 7.34 17.52
C ARG A 220 -1.72 6.65 16.20
N LEU A 221 -1.50 5.33 16.23
CA LEU A 221 -1.11 4.56 15.06
C LEU A 221 -2.20 4.56 13.99
N MET A 222 -3.47 4.28 14.36
CA MET A 222 -4.58 4.21 13.40
C MET A 222 -4.88 5.58 12.80
N THR A 223 -4.88 6.64 13.60
CA THR A 223 -5.12 8.02 13.14
C THR A 223 -4.02 8.48 12.20
N ALA A 224 -2.74 8.18 12.49
CA ALA A 224 -1.62 8.51 11.61
C ALA A 224 -1.69 7.76 10.27
N LYS A 225 -2.04 6.47 10.28
CA LYS A 225 -2.25 5.67 9.05
C LYS A 225 -3.45 6.18 8.25
N PHE A 226 -4.55 6.56 8.92
CA PHE A 226 -5.71 7.15 8.26
C PHE A 226 -5.37 8.48 7.59
N ARG A 227 -4.62 9.35 8.26
CA ARG A 227 -4.12 10.60 7.68
C ARG A 227 -3.27 10.37 6.43
N ALA A 228 -2.32 9.44 6.50
CA ALA A 228 -1.47 9.09 5.37
C ALA A 228 -2.28 8.57 4.16
N ALA A 229 -3.26 7.70 4.42
CA ALA A 229 -4.15 7.19 3.38
C ALA A 229 -5.05 8.29 2.80
N MET A 230 -5.56 9.20 3.63
CA MET A 230 -6.43 10.31 3.22
C MET A 230 -5.72 11.30 2.27
N ALA A 231 -4.39 11.42 2.34
CA ALA A 231 -3.64 12.37 1.51
C ALA A 231 -3.88 12.19 0.00
N GLY A 232 -4.09 10.96 -0.46
CA GLY A 232 -4.46 10.65 -1.84
C GLY A 232 -5.94 10.85 -2.19
N HIS A 233 -6.81 11.15 -1.20
CA HIS A 233 -8.27 11.12 -1.31
C HIS A 233 -8.96 12.41 -0.79
N LEU A 234 -8.22 13.51 -0.67
CA LEU A 234 -8.69 14.76 -0.07
C LEU A 234 -9.93 15.36 -0.76
N ALA A 235 -10.14 15.06 -2.04
CA ALA A 235 -11.31 15.54 -2.78
C ALA A 235 -12.55 14.63 -2.61
N GLU A 236 -12.39 13.41 -2.14
CA GLU A 236 -13.48 12.42 -2.09
C GLU A 236 -14.48 12.68 -0.95
N PRO A 237 -15.79 12.76 -1.26
CA PRO A 237 -16.84 13.03 -0.25
C PRO A 237 -16.85 11.99 0.88
N SER A 238 -16.62 10.72 0.58
CA SER A 238 -16.65 9.63 1.55
C SER A 238 -15.57 9.74 2.62
N TRP A 239 -14.38 10.24 2.27
CA TRP A 239 -13.28 10.48 3.22
C TRP A 239 -13.57 11.70 4.11
N LYS A 240 -14.11 12.78 3.50
CA LYS A 240 -14.53 13.97 4.26
C LYS A 240 -15.65 13.67 5.23
N ALA A 241 -16.63 12.86 4.81
CA ALA A 241 -17.74 12.46 5.66
C ALA A 241 -17.25 11.63 6.87
N LEU A 242 -16.34 10.68 6.65
CA LEU A 242 -15.74 9.90 7.74
C LEU A 242 -14.95 10.77 8.71
N LEU A 243 -14.11 11.69 8.20
CA LEU A 243 -13.37 12.63 9.04
C LEU A 243 -14.33 13.48 9.89
N GLY A 244 -15.34 14.08 9.27
CA GLY A 244 -16.34 14.88 9.98
C GLY A 244 -17.11 14.09 11.04
N ARG A 245 -17.44 12.82 10.79
CA ARG A 245 -18.06 11.91 11.78
C ARG A 245 -17.13 11.68 12.98
N LEU A 246 -15.85 11.41 12.74
CA LEU A 246 -14.84 11.19 13.79
C LEU A 246 -14.64 12.45 14.66
N GLU A 247 -14.52 13.61 14.01
CA GLU A 247 -14.36 14.89 14.70
C GLU A 247 -15.60 15.27 15.54
N ALA A 248 -16.80 14.98 15.03
CA ALA A 248 -18.05 15.22 15.75
C ALA A 248 -18.22 14.25 16.93
N ALA A 249 -17.86 12.98 16.76
CA ALA A 249 -18.15 11.92 17.71
C ALA A 249 -17.12 11.86 18.88
N SER A 250 -15.86 12.29 18.68
CA SER A 250 -14.80 12.09 19.68
C SER A 250 -13.90 13.33 19.86
N PRO A 251 -13.93 13.97 21.05
CA PRO A 251 -12.94 14.96 21.45
C PRO A 251 -11.51 14.40 21.41
N GLU A 252 -11.33 13.18 21.89
CA GLU A 252 -10.04 12.47 21.89
C GLU A 252 -9.48 12.29 20.45
N PHE A 253 -10.34 11.97 19.48
CA PHE A 253 -9.92 11.94 18.08
C PHE A 253 -9.41 13.29 17.61
N ARG A 254 -10.11 14.41 17.93
CA ARG A 254 -9.68 15.75 17.55
C ARG A 254 -8.30 16.10 18.10
N GLU A 255 -8.03 15.72 19.34
CA GLU A 255 -6.71 15.95 19.98
C GLU A 255 -5.60 15.17 19.26
N VAL A 256 -5.82 13.87 18.99
CA VAL A 256 -4.84 13.03 18.29
C VAL A 256 -4.66 13.51 16.84
N TRP A 257 -5.76 13.88 16.18
CA TRP A 257 -5.74 14.41 14.81
C TRP A 257 -4.95 15.72 14.72
N ALA A 258 -5.10 16.64 15.68
CA ALA A 258 -4.41 17.93 15.71
C ALA A 258 -2.88 17.83 15.90
N ARG A 259 -2.36 16.69 16.39
CA ARG A 259 -0.91 16.49 16.59
C ARG A 259 -0.13 16.28 15.30
N HIS A 260 -0.81 15.98 14.17
CA HIS A 260 -0.19 15.71 12.88
C HIS A 260 0.92 14.65 12.91
N GLU A 261 0.84 13.69 13.83
CA GLU A 261 1.85 12.65 13.97
C GLU A 261 1.88 11.75 12.73
N VAL A 262 3.11 11.42 12.28
CA VAL A 262 3.39 10.40 11.29
C VAL A 262 4.09 9.28 12.04
N VAL A 263 3.44 8.14 12.19
CA VAL A 263 3.97 7.00 12.95
C VAL A 263 4.40 5.91 11.99
N GLY A 264 5.58 5.36 12.24
CA GLY A 264 6.08 4.16 11.56
C GLY A 264 5.21 2.92 11.83
N GLN A 265 5.64 1.75 11.37
CA GLN A 265 4.91 0.51 11.61
C GLN A 265 4.88 0.20 13.11
N GLY A 266 3.68 -0.08 13.64
CA GLY A 266 3.53 -0.61 14.99
C GLY A 266 4.08 -2.03 15.09
N GLY A 267 4.34 -2.51 16.32
CA GLY A 267 4.77 -3.89 16.54
C GLY A 267 3.77 -4.91 15.99
N PRO A 268 4.25 -6.11 15.62
CA PRO A 268 3.39 -7.15 15.03
C PRO A 268 2.34 -7.66 16.00
N THR A 269 2.64 -7.68 17.31
CA THR A 269 1.76 -8.26 18.34
C THR A 269 0.79 -7.22 18.89
N LYS A 270 -0.49 -7.59 18.96
CA LYS A 270 -1.58 -6.83 19.56
C LYS A 270 -2.08 -7.53 20.82
N HIS A 271 -2.38 -6.75 21.83
CA HIS A 271 -2.92 -7.26 23.09
C HIS A 271 -4.37 -6.80 23.25
N PHE A 272 -5.28 -7.77 23.32
CA PHE A 272 -6.70 -7.51 23.53
C PHE A 272 -7.20 -8.21 24.76
N ARG A 273 -8.13 -7.58 25.47
CA ARG A 273 -8.82 -8.14 26.62
C ARG A 273 -10.27 -8.41 26.24
N ASN A 274 -10.54 -9.63 25.77
CA ASN A 274 -11.90 -10.03 25.47
C ASN A 274 -12.68 -10.30 26.77
N ALA A 275 -13.89 -9.78 26.89
CA ALA A 275 -14.73 -9.90 28.10
C ALA A 275 -15.06 -11.36 28.47
N ARG A 276 -15.10 -12.29 27.49
CA ARG A 276 -15.52 -13.67 27.69
C ARG A 276 -14.36 -14.64 27.92
N VAL A 277 -13.24 -14.41 27.26
CA VAL A 277 -12.10 -15.34 27.27
C VAL A 277 -10.83 -14.75 27.86
N GLY A 278 -10.82 -13.47 28.19
CA GLY A 278 -9.72 -12.79 28.86
C GLY A 278 -8.66 -12.24 27.90
N LEU A 279 -7.41 -12.15 28.34
CA LEU A 279 -6.30 -11.52 27.61
C LEU A 279 -5.84 -12.38 26.44
N LEU A 280 -5.70 -11.77 25.29
CA LEU A 280 -5.26 -12.39 24.02
C LEU A 280 -4.02 -11.67 23.51
N HIS A 281 -2.98 -12.42 23.16
CA HIS A 281 -1.76 -11.95 22.51
C HIS A 281 -1.79 -12.41 21.05
N LEU A 282 -1.93 -11.48 20.12
CA LEU A 282 -2.22 -11.79 18.73
C LEU A 282 -1.22 -11.09 17.80
N ASP A 283 -0.52 -11.88 17.02
CA ASP A 283 0.27 -11.35 15.91
C ASP A 283 -0.63 -11.09 14.71
N HIS A 284 -0.57 -9.88 14.16
CA HIS A 284 -1.40 -9.52 13.03
C HIS A 284 -0.59 -9.44 11.74
N THR A 285 -1.21 -9.87 10.64
CA THR A 285 -0.63 -9.80 9.30
C THR A 285 -1.67 -9.25 8.33
N ASP A 286 -1.22 -8.34 7.46
CA ASP A 286 -2.04 -7.73 6.42
C ASP A 286 -1.73 -8.40 5.06
N PHE A 287 -2.77 -8.88 4.36
CA PHE A 287 -2.69 -9.38 2.99
C PHE A 287 -3.44 -8.45 2.05
N TRP A 288 -2.76 -7.77 1.16
CA TRP A 288 -3.38 -6.87 0.20
C TRP A 288 -4.13 -7.64 -0.89
N LEU A 289 -5.40 -7.30 -1.10
CA LEU A 289 -6.29 -7.93 -2.10
C LEU A 289 -6.25 -7.22 -3.46
N GLY A 290 -5.32 -6.30 -3.64
CA GLY A 290 -5.14 -5.48 -4.83
C GLY A 290 -3.92 -4.57 -4.66
N PRO A 291 -3.85 -3.43 -5.36
CA PRO A 291 -2.78 -2.47 -5.17
C PRO A 291 -2.64 -2.05 -3.71
N SER A 292 -1.42 -1.72 -3.27
CA SER A 292 -1.03 -1.48 -1.87
C SER A 292 -1.87 -0.44 -1.09
N ALA A 293 -2.67 0.38 -1.77
CA ALA A 293 -3.61 1.31 -1.15
C ALA A 293 -5.07 0.79 -1.13
N GLY A 294 -5.30 -0.45 -1.59
CA GLY A 294 -6.62 -1.06 -1.70
C GLY A 294 -7.07 -1.78 -0.42
N PRO A 295 -8.14 -2.59 -0.53
CA PRO A 295 -8.57 -3.45 0.55
C PRO A 295 -7.54 -4.50 0.92
N ARG A 296 -7.52 -4.85 2.19
CA ARG A 296 -6.66 -5.89 2.75
C ARG A 296 -7.45 -6.83 3.63
N MET A 297 -7.03 -8.08 3.66
CA MET A 297 -7.43 -9.03 4.68
C MET A 297 -6.44 -8.90 5.84
N VAL A 298 -6.98 -8.69 7.03
CA VAL A 298 -6.23 -8.66 8.28
C VAL A 298 -6.51 -9.95 9.02
N THR A 299 -5.45 -10.66 9.39
CA THR A 299 -5.54 -11.91 10.16
C THR A 299 -4.79 -11.76 11.48
N TYR A 300 -5.28 -12.46 12.49
CA TYR A 300 -4.68 -12.48 13.82
C TYR A 300 -4.36 -13.91 14.21
N VAL A 301 -3.09 -14.18 14.47
CA VAL A 301 -2.59 -15.50 14.86
C VAL A 301 -2.21 -15.46 16.33
N PRO A 302 -2.55 -16.48 17.15
CA PRO A 302 -2.18 -16.50 18.54
C PRO A 302 -0.66 -16.57 18.72
N ALA A 303 -0.11 -15.67 19.53
CA ALA A 303 1.31 -15.63 19.85
C ALA A 303 1.72 -16.70 20.89
N ASP A 304 0.75 -17.28 21.60
CA ASP A 304 0.96 -18.32 22.61
C ASP A 304 -0.18 -19.34 22.63
N GLU A 305 0.08 -20.51 23.22
CA GLU A 305 -0.87 -21.62 23.32
C GLU A 305 -2.13 -21.25 24.10
N ARG A 306 -1.98 -20.50 25.18
CA ARG A 306 -3.11 -20.04 25.99
C ARG A 306 -4.05 -19.13 25.20
N THR A 307 -3.51 -18.31 24.33
CA THR A 307 -4.30 -17.46 23.41
C THR A 307 -5.01 -18.34 22.39
N ARG A 308 -4.38 -19.40 21.86
CA ARG A 308 -4.98 -20.34 20.92
C ARG A 308 -6.23 -21.01 21.54
N GLU A 309 -6.09 -21.58 22.75
CA GLU A 309 -7.22 -22.21 23.48
C GLU A 309 -8.37 -21.22 23.71
N ARG A 310 -8.05 -19.96 24.02
CA ARG A 310 -9.04 -18.91 24.23
C ARG A 310 -9.78 -18.53 22.94
N LEU A 311 -9.11 -18.53 21.79
CA LEU A 311 -9.75 -18.29 20.50
C LEU A 311 -10.69 -19.44 20.13
N GLU A 312 -10.32 -20.69 20.38
CA GLU A 312 -11.18 -21.85 20.18
C GLU A 312 -12.45 -21.75 21.04
N ARG A 313 -12.28 -21.37 22.31
CA ARG A 313 -13.40 -21.11 23.21
C ARG A 313 -14.29 -19.96 22.73
N LEU A 314 -13.69 -18.87 22.25
CA LEU A 314 -14.43 -17.71 21.71
C LEU A 314 -15.27 -18.12 20.50
N LEU A 315 -14.71 -18.93 19.59
CA LEU A 315 -15.43 -19.45 18.43
C LEU A 315 -16.58 -20.37 18.86
N ALA A 316 -16.38 -21.27 19.83
CA ALA A 316 -17.42 -22.14 20.32
C ALA A 316 -18.61 -21.34 20.91
N LEU A 317 -18.33 -20.28 21.66
CA LEU A 317 -19.35 -19.36 22.17
C LEU A 317 -20.11 -18.65 21.04
N ALA A 318 -19.38 -18.19 20.00
CA ALA A 318 -19.99 -17.51 18.87
C ALA A 318 -20.89 -18.44 18.02
N ILE A 319 -20.56 -19.73 17.92
CA ILE A 319 -21.39 -20.72 17.22
C ILE A 319 -22.67 -21.03 18.03
N GLY A 320 -22.57 -21.16 19.36
CA GLY A 320 -23.72 -21.40 20.22
C GLY A 320 -24.78 -20.30 20.17
N GLU A 321 -24.36 -19.05 19.97
CA GLU A 321 -25.23 -17.87 19.84
C GLU A 321 -25.94 -17.74 18.48
N THR A 322 -25.39 -18.36 17.43
CA THR A 322 -26.00 -18.32 16.07
C THR A 322 -26.91 -19.52 15.79
N GLY A 323 -27.04 -20.47 16.74
CA GLY A 323 -27.81 -21.70 16.61
C GLY A 323 -29.19 -21.66 17.25
N ASP A 324 -29.57 -20.56 17.91
CA ASP A 324 -30.93 -20.28 18.40
C ASP A 324 -31.61 -19.22 17.48
#